data_16b8b6a1dfb5317764b7eeca1f3b743f
#
_entry.id   16b8b6a1dfb5317764b7eeca1f3b743f
#
_cell.length_a   1.000
_cell.length_b   1.000
_cell.length_c   1.000
_cell.angle_alpha   90.00
_cell.angle_beta   90.00
_cell.angle_gamma   90.00
#
_symmetry.space_group_name_H-M   'P 1'
#
loop_
_entity.id
_entity.type
_entity.pdbx_description
1 polymer ?
#
loop_
_entity_poly.entity_id
_entity_poly.type
_entity_poly.pdbx_seq_one_letter_code
_entity_poly.pdbx_strand_id
1 'polypeptide(L)'
;MNKKFFSLAAFALITLGAQAKVKLPHILGDNMVIQQNSEANLWGWDKPGTVVKVTTSWSSQKYSVKTGKDGKWAVKVLTPKASYTPLSITFDDGDQTTLNNILAGEVWVCAGQSNMEMPVKGFGNCPVKGYNKAVVRANQYKGVHYVKIPSVMSSKPLDDANCEWKVISPETVGDASATGYFFAQVVNKALNVPVGLVMANKGGSR
;
A
#
# COMPACT_ATOMS: atom_id res chain seq x y z
N MET A 1 -30.50 -23.90 -65.97
CA MET A 1 -30.57 -24.32 -64.56
C MET A 1 -29.39 -23.64 -63.80
N ASN A 2 -29.65 -22.50 -63.18
CA ASN A 2 -28.59 -21.76 -62.45
C ASN A 2 -28.66 -22.10 -60.97
N LYS A 3 -27.65 -22.80 -60.46
CA LYS A 3 -27.50 -23.05 -59.02
C LYS A 3 -26.73 -21.87 -58.39
N LYS A 4 -27.44 -21.06 -57.62
CA LYS A 4 -26.84 -20.01 -56.77
C LYS A 4 -26.28 -20.67 -55.50
N PHE A 5 -24.96 -20.65 -55.32
CA PHE A 5 -24.31 -20.99 -54.06
C PHE A 5 -24.41 -19.79 -53.13
N PHE A 6 -25.16 -19.93 -52.02
CA PHE A 6 -25.13 -18.99 -50.91
C PHE A 6 -23.98 -19.37 -50.00
N SER A 7 -22.92 -18.57 -50.00
CA SER A 7 -21.81 -18.69 -49.04
C SER A 7 -22.19 -17.98 -47.75
N LEU A 8 -22.47 -18.77 -46.70
CA LEU A 8 -22.75 -18.25 -45.37
C LEU A 8 -21.41 -17.97 -44.66
N ALA A 9 -20.95 -16.74 -44.67
CA ALA A 9 -19.79 -16.31 -43.88
C ALA A 9 -20.20 -16.17 -42.41
N ALA A 10 -19.81 -17.13 -41.56
CA ALA A 10 -19.97 -17.04 -40.12
C ALA A 10 -18.95 -16.01 -39.56
N PHE A 11 -19.42 -14.83 -39.20
CA PHE A 11 -18.64 -13.85 -38.46
C PHE A 11 -18.57 -14.33 -37.00
N ALA A 12 -17.44 -14.90 -36.59
CA ALA A 12 -17.15 -15.15 -35.21
C ALA A 12 -16.87 -13.80 -34.51
N LEU A 13 -17.86 -13.28 -33.78
CA LEU A 13 -17.62 -12.16 -32.86
C LEU A 13 -16.69 -12.65 -31.73
N ILE A 14 -15.42 -12.36 -31.85
CA ILE A 14 -14.49 -12.44 -30.74
C ILE A 14 -14.83 -11.26 -29.82
N THR A 15 -15.65 -11.50 -28.80
CA THR A 15 -15.83 -10.56 -27.70
C THR A 15 -14.50 -10.49 -26.94
N LEU A 16 -13.68 -9.50 -27.23
CA LEU A 16 -12.62 -9.08 -26.35
C LEU A 16 -13.29 -8.59 -25.05
N GLY A 17 -13.52 -9.53 -24.14
CA GLY A 17 -13.95 -9.18 -22.80
C GLY A 17 -12.88 -8.33 -22.17
N ALA A 18 -13.15 -7.02 -21.96
CA ALA A 18 -12.30 -6.19 -21.11
C ALA A 18 -12.15 -6.89 -19.76
N GLN A 19 -10.99 -7.51 -19.53
CA GLN A 19 -10.68 -8.16 -18.27
C GLN A 19 -10.49 -7.03 -17.26
N ALA A 20 -11.34 -6.96 -16.24
CA ALA A 20 -11.16 -5.96 -15.19
C ALA A 20 -9.92 -6.37 -14.41
N LYS A 21 -8.92 -5.52 -14.42
CA LYS A 21 -7.66 -5.68 -13.67
C LYS A 21 -7.93 -5.77 -12.18
N VAL A 22 -7.15 -6.60 -11.48
CA VAL A 22 -7.22 -6.73 -10.02
C VAL A 22 -7.17 -5.35 -9.35
N LYS A 23 -8.14 -5.07 -8.49
CA LYS A 23 -8.20 -3.83 -7.71
C LYS A 23 -7.60 -4.07 -6.33
N LEU A 24 -6.62 -3.26 -5.95
CA LEU A 24 -5.99 -3.27 -4.63
C LEU A 24 -6.52 -2.11 -3.78
N PRO A 25 -6.59 -2.26 -2.44
CA PRO A 25 -6.82 -1.13 -1.55
C PRO A 25 -5.61 -0.19 -1.58
N HIS A 26 -5.84 1.10 -1.41
CA HIS A 26 -4.79 2.12 -1.52
C HIS A 26 -3.64 1.94 -0.52
N ILE A 27 -3.89 1.29 0.62
CA ILE A 27 -2.84 0.99 1.60
C ILE A 27 -1.82 -0.03 1.08
N LEU A 28 -2.21 -0.88 0.12
CA LEU A 28 -1.30 -1.75 -0.63
C LEU A 28 -0.82 -0.98 -1.87
N GLY A 29 0.29 -0.33 -1.76
CA GLY A 29 0.81 0.55 -2.80
C GLY A 29 2.33 0.57 -2.88
N ASP A 30 2.85 1.25 -3.88
CA ASP A 30 4.27 1.51 -4.00
C ASP A 30 4.80 2.20 -2.74
N ASN A 31 6.07 1.97 -2.42
CA ASN A 31 6.73 2.50 -1.24
C ASN A 31 6.19 1.98 0.11
N MET A 32 5.28 1.02 0.17
CA MET A 32 4.83 0.48 1.45
C MET A 32 5.96 -0.21 2.21
N VAL A 33 5.85 -0.24 3.54
CA VAL A 33 6.70 -1.09 4.39
C VAL A 33 5.84 -2.22 4.91
N ILE A 34 6.34 -3.45 4.78
CA ILE A 34 5.71 -4.66 5.33
C ILE A 34 6.45 -5.12 6.58
N GLN A 35 5.70 -5.66 7.57
CA GLN A 35 6.31 -6.21 8.79
C GLN A 35 7.24 -7.35 8.43
N GLN A 36 8.49 -7.31 8.94
CA GLN A 36 9.48 -8.36 8.71
C GLN A 36 9.15 -9.66 9.46
N ASN A 37 9.68 -10.79 8.97
CA ASN A 37 9.60 -12.11 9.61
C ASN A 37 8.18 -12.48 10.09
N SER A 38 7.17 -12.20 9.27
CA SER A 38 5.76 -12.31 9.61
C SER A 38 4.94 -12.84 8.43
N GLU A 39 3.64 -12.85 8.57
CA GLU A 39 2.69 -13.04 7.46
C GLU A 39 2.01 -11.71 7.17
N ALA A 40 2.17 -11.20 5.94
CA ALA A 40 1.44 -10.04 5.47
C ALA A 40 0.11 -10.47 4.85
N ASN A 41 -0.99 -9.86 5.25
CA ASN A 41 -2.27 -10.00 4.57
C ASN A 41 -2.28 -9.10 3.34
N LEU A 42 -2.49 -9.70 2.17
CA LEU A 42 -2.74 -9.01 0.92
C LEU A 42 -4.18 -9.29 0.51
N TRP A 43 -4.92 -8.25 0.10
CA TRP A 43 -6.33 -8.37 -0.26
C TRP A 43 -6.72 -7.38 -1.34
N GLY A 44 -7.87 -7.61 -1.92
CA GLY A 44 -8.43 -6.72 -2.92
C GLY A 44 -9.72 -7.24 -3.51
N TRP A 45 -10.04 -6.74 -4.67
CA TRP A 45 -11.28 -7.05 -5.38
C TRP A 45 -10.98 -7.47 -6.81
N ASP A 46 -11.83 -8.36 -7.32
CA ASP A 46 -11.81 -8.83 -8.69
C ASP A 46 -13.19 -9.43 -9.04
N LYS A 47 -13.39 -9.85 -10.27
CA LYS A 47 -14.60 -10.57 -10.67
C LYS A 47 -14.74 -11.87 -9.87
N PRO A 48 -15.95 -12.20 -9.39
CA PRO A 48 -16.17 -13.47 -8.70
C PRO A 48 -15.66 -14.66 -9.50
N GLY A 49 -14.91 -15.53 -8.83
CA GLY A 49 -14.36 -16.73 -9.42
C GLY A 49 -13.02 -16.57 -10.16
N THR A 50 -12.53 -15.36 -10.38
CA THR A 50 -11.18 -15.11 -10.92
C THR A 50 -10.12 -15.64 -9.94
N VAL A 51 -9.05 -16.19 -10.50
CA VAL A 51 -7.89 -16.65 -9.73
C VAL A 51 -6.82 -15.58 -9.78
N VAL A 52 -6.51 -14.99 -8.63
CA VAL A 52 -5.41 -14.05 -8.46
C VAL A 52 -4.17 -14.82 -8.02
N LYS A 53 -3.11 -14.77 -8.83
CA LYS A 53 -1.79 -15.29 -8.49
C LYS A 53 -0.95 -14.18 -7.89
N VAL A 54 -0.23 -14.47 -6.82
CA VAL A 54 0.66 -13.50 -6.18
C VAL A 54 2.08 -14.06 -6.16
N THR A 55 3.01 -13.27 -6.66
CA THR A 55 4.45 -13.57 -6.63
C THR A 55 5.20 -12.43 -5.95
N THR A 56 6.26 -12.76 -5.26
CA THR A 56 7.07 -11.83 -4.49
C THR A 56 8.52 -11.89 -4.96
N SER A 57 9.23 -10.77 -4.97
CA SER A 57 10.63 -10.72 -5.42
C SER A 57 11.62 -11.41 -4.46
N TRP A 58 11.20 -11.70 -3.23
CA TRP A 58 12.06 -12.27 -2.19
C TRP A 58 11.91 -13.78 -1.99
N SER A 59 10.97 -14.41 -2.68
CA SER A 59 10.71 -15.85 -2.53
C SER A 59 10.27 -16.45 -3.85
N SER A 60 10.67 -17.69 -4.10
CA SER A 60 10.14 -18.50 -5.20
C SER A 60 8.75 -19.08 -4.92
N GLN A 61 8.25 -18.92 -3.70
CA GLN A 61 6.90 -19.37 -3.32
C GLN A 61 5.85 -18.60 -4.13
N LYS A 62 4.93 -19.34 -4.72
CA LYS A 62 3.79 -18.79 -5.45
C LYS A 62 2.54 -18.95 -4.61
N TYR A 63 1.73 -17.91 -4.55
CA TYR A 63 0.46 -17.91 -3.87
C TYR A 63 -0.66 -17.79 -4.90
N SER A 64 -1.81 -18.37 -4.61
CA SER A 64 -2.97 -18.30 -5.49
C SER A 64 -4.23 -18.31 -4.64
N VAL A 65 -5.17 -17.43 -4.98
CA VAL A 65 -6.45 -17.31 -4.29
C VAL A 65 -7.57 -17.09 -5.31
N LYS A 66 -8.71 -17.72 -5.07
CA LYS A 66 -9.90 -17.52 -5.89
C LYS A 66 -10.78 -16.44 -5.27
N THR A 67 -11.18 -15.45 -6.07
CA THR A 67 -12.08 -14.39 -5.67
C THR A 67 -13.46 -14.97 -5.28
N GLY A 68 -13.95 -14.55 -4.13
CA GLY A 68 -15.24 -14.96 -3.61
C GLY A 68 -16.44 -14.47 -4.44
N LYS A 69 -17.64 -14.93 -4.09
CA LYS A 69 -18.89 -14.48 -4.72
C LYS A 69 -19.16 -12.98 -4.48
N ASP A 70 -18.61 -12.42 -3.43
CA ASP A 70 -18.67 -11.01 -3.04
C ASP A 70 -17.64 -10.14 -3.77
N GLY A 71 -16.85 -10.72 -4.67
CA GLY A 71 -15.80 -10.03 -5.40
C GLY A 71 -14.55 -9.74 -4.58
N LYS A 72 -14.40 -10.32 -3.38
CA LYS A 72 -13.23 -10.10 -2.50
C LYS A 72 -12.29 -11.30 -2.53
N TRP A 73 -11.01 -11.03 -2.41
CA TRP A 73 -9.97 -12.04 -2.21
C TRP A 73 -9.00 -11.60 -1.12
N ALA A 74 -8.40 -12.56 -0.44
CA ALA A 74 -7.33 -12.31 0.52
C ALA A 74 -6.36 -13.50 0.54
N VAL A 75 -5.08 -13.21 0.72
CA VAL A 75 -4.02 -14.20 0.82
C VAL A 75 -2.95 -13.72 1.80
N LYS A 76 -2.38 -14.65 2.55
CA LYS A 76 -1.22 -14.39 3.43
C LYS A 76 0.06 -14.74 2.70
N VAL A 77 1.04 -13.86 2.76
CA VAL A 77 2.38 -14.08 2.22
C VAL A 77 3.43 -13.97 3.32
N LEU A 78 4.38 -14.88 3.34
CA LEU A 78 5.52 -14.83 4.27
C LEU A 78 6.42 -13.66 3.88
N THR A 79 6.81 -12.85 4.87
CA THR A 79 7.66 -11.69 4.68
C THR A 79 9.10 -11.99 5.07
N PRO A 80 10.08 -11.40 4.38
CA PRO A 80 11.49 -11.65 4.66
C PRO A 80 11.97 -10.90 5.91
N LYS A 81 13.19 -11.15 6.32
CA LYS A 81 13.91 -10.32 7.29
C LYS A 81 14.06 -8.90 6.75
N ALA A 82 14.11 -7.92 7.67
CA ALA A 82 14.28 -6.52 7.34
C ALA A 82 15.49 -6.25 6.42
N SER A 83 15.25 -5.42 5.41
CA SER A 83 16.25 -5.02 4.43
C SER A 83 15.91 -3.66 3.81
N TYR A 84 16.94 -2.89 3.48
CA TYR A 84 16.81 -1.67 2.66
C TYR A 84 16.80 -1.96 1.14
N THR A 85 16.95 -3.22 0.74
CA THR A 85 16.81 -3.62 -0.66
C THR A 85 15.37 -3.53 -1.08
N PRO A 86 15.03 -2.75 -2.12
CA PRO A 86 13.68 -2.64 -2.60
C PRO A 86 13.13 -3.99 -3.08
N LEU A 87 11.91 -4.30 -2.68
CA LEU A 87 11.15 -5.49 -3.00
C LEU A 87 9.98 -5.15 -3.91
N SER A 88 9.40 -6.16 -4.55
CA SER A 88 8.17 -6.02 -5.33
C SER A 88 7.20 -7.18 -5.08
N ILE A 89 5.92 -6.90 -5.30
CA ILE A 89 4.82 -7.88 -5.29
C ILE A 89 4.06 -7.74 -6.60
N THR A 90 3.87 -8.84 -7.31
CA THR A 90 3.09 -8.88 -8.54
C THR A 90 1.81 -9.70 -8.32
N PHE A 91 0.69 -9.11 -8.69
CA PHE A 91 -0.63 -9.72 -8.74
C PHE A 91 -0.97 -9.98 -10.21
N ASP A 92 -1.47 -11.17 -10.52
CA ASP A 92 -1.75 -11.62 -11.89
C ASP A 92 -3.11 -12.34 -11.90
N ASP A 93 -4.08 -11.72 -12.53
CA ASP A 93 -5.42 -12.25 -12.81
C ASP A 93 -5.64 -12.51 -14.31
N GLY A 94 -4.56 -12.48 -15.08
CA GLY A 94 -4.47 -12.43 -16.54
C GLY A 94 -3.87 -11.11 -17.03
N ASP A 95 -3.95 -10.06 -16.19
CA ASP A 95 -3.23 -8.80 -16.31
C ASP A 95 -2.35 -8.58 -15.09
N GLN A 96 -1.12 -8.12 -15.28
CA GLN A 96 -0.18 -7.94 -14.18
C GLN A 96 -0.27 -6.54 -13.56
N THR A 97 -0.39 -6.52 -12.23
CA THR A 97 -0.23 -5.32 -11.40
C THR A 97 0.95 -5.53 -10.47
N THR A 98 1.95 -4.68 -10.54
CA THR A 98 3.15 -4.80 -9.69
C THR A 98 3.29 -3.60 -8.78
N LEU A 99 3.45 -3.85 -7.49
CA LEU A 99 3.84 -2.86 -6.49
C LEU A 99 5.35 -2.88 -6.33
N ASN A 100 5.96 -1.71 -6.32
CA ASN A 100 7.39 -1.53 -6.32
C ASN A 100 7.90 -0.76 -5.11
N ASN A 101 9.22 -0.78 -4.90
CA ASN A 101 9.90 -0.09 -3.82
C ASN A 101 9.33 -0.41 -2.43
N ILE A 102 8.97 -1.68 -2.22
CA ILE A 102 8.50 -2.19 -0.94
C ILE A 102 9.72 -2.47 -0.06
N LEU A 103 9.67 -2.09 1.21
CA LEU A 103 10.70 -2.45 2.18
C LEU A 103 10.13 -3.43 3.22
N ALA A 104 10.95 -4.37 3.69
CA ALA A 104 10.66 -5.17 4.86
C ALA A 104 11.30 -4.51 6.09
N GLY A 105 10.53 -4.30 7.15
CA GLY A 105 10.98 -3.60 8.34
C GLY A 105 9.99 -3.68 9.49
N GLU A 106 10.00 -2.69 10.36
CA GLU A 106 9.05 -2.55 11.46
C GLU A 106 7.87 -1.67 11.06
N VAL A 107 6.65 -2.13 11.26
CA VAL A 107 5.43 -1.37 10.94
C VAL A 107 4.70 -0.97 12.22
N TRP A 108 4.43 0.32 12.36
CA TRP A 108 3.77 0.89 13.53
C TRP A 108 2.51 1.66 13.17
N VAL A 109 1.42 1.38 13.90
CA VAL A 109 0.18 2.15 13.77
C VAL A 109 0.23 3.34 14.72
N CYS A 110 0.15 4.54 14.16
CA CYS A 110 0.13 5.80 14.87
C CYS A 110 -1.33 6.24 15.06
N ALA A 111 -1.99 5.71 16.09
CA ALA A 111 -3.36 6.06 16.45
C ALA A 111 -3.39 7.09 17.57
N GLY A 112 -4.39 7.97 17.60
CA GLY A 112 -4.57 8.96 18.65
C GLY A 112 -5.20 10.26 18.16
N GLN A 113 -5.09 11.29 18.97
CA GLN A 113 -5.69 12.60 18.74
C GLN A 113 -4.65 13.64 18.28
N SER A 114 -4.84 14.92 18.68
CA SER A 114 -4.06 16.06 18.22
C SER A 114 -2.55 15.93 18.40
N ASN A 115 -2.05 15.32 19.48
CA ASN A 115 -0.61 15.10 19.66
C ASN A 115 -0.03 14.11 18.63
N MET A 116 -0.79 13.08 18.27
CA MET A 116 -0.36 12.15 17.23
C MET A 116 -0.60 12.73 15.83
N GLU A 117 -1.60 13.60 15.66
CA GLU A 117 -1.90 14.23 14.37
C GLU A 117 -0.94 15.40 14.06
N MET A 118 -0.34 16.04 15.08
CA MET A 118 0.57 17.16 14.91
C MET A 118 1.63 16.83 13.85
N PRO A 119 1.65 17.54 12.72
CA PRO A 119 2.65 17.29 11.68
C PRO A 119 4.00 17.86 12.08
N VAL A 120 5.10 17.35 11.52
CA VAL A 120 6.47 17.83 11.80
C VAL A 120 6.62 19.33 11.53
N LYS A 121 5.88 19.87 10.52
CA LYS A 121 5.84 21.31 10.24
C LYS A 121 5.05 22.13 11.27
N GLY A 122 4.31 21.46 12.14
CA GLY A 122 3.39 22.09 13.08
C GLY A 122 2.06 22.47 12.45
N PHE A 123 1.11 22.90 13.28
CA PHE A 123 -0.06 23.65 12.82
C PHE A 123 0.28 25.13 12.67
N GLY A 124 -0.51 25.92 11.96
CA GLY A 124 -0.19 27.29 11.61
C GLY A 124 0.20 28.21 12.78
N ASN A 125 -0.38 27.98 13.95
CA ASN A 125 -0.12 28.71 15.20
C ASN A 125 0.69 27.92 16.24
N CYS A 126 1.06 26.69 15.94
CA CYS A 126 1.78 25.77 16.85
C CYS A 126 2.95 25.11 16.12
N PRO A 127 4.09 25.80 15.94
CA PRO A 127 5.25 25.25 15.27
C PRO A 127 5.90 24.14 16.11
N VAL A 128 6.41 23.11 15.45
CA VAL A 128 7.17 22.04 16.11
C VAL A 128 8.65 22.43 16.17
N LYS A 129 9.22 22.44 17.38
CA LYS A 129 10.67 22.69 17.59
C LYS A 129 11.47 21.65 16.80
N GLY A 130 12.40 22.11 15.98
CA GLY A 130 13.27 21.23 15.21
C GLY A 130 12.78 20.90 13.79
N TYR A 131 11.70 21.50 13.31
CA TYR A 131 11.20 21.30 11.94
C TYR A 131 12.28 21.50 10.88
N ASN A 132 12.98 22.65 10.88
CA ASN A 132 14.03 22.92 9.91
C ASN A 132 15.15 21.87 9.94
N LYS A 133 15.52 21.40 11.15
CA LYS A 133 16.49 20.32 11.31
C LYS A 133 15.98 18.99 10.76
N ALA A 134 14.70 18.71 10.92
CA ALA A 134 14.06 17.51 10.35
C ALA A 134 14.10 17.54 8.82
N VAL A 135 13.79 18.68 8.20
CA VAL A 135 13.88 18.87 6.73
C VAL A 135 15.30 18.63 6.23
N VAL A 136 16.30 19.30 6.82
CA VAL A 136 17.72 19.18 6.41
C VAL A 136 18.23 17.73 6.55
N ARG A 137 17.74 16.99 7.55
CA ARG A 137 18.18 15.61 7.83
C ARG A 137 17.31 14.54 7.20
N ALA A 138 16.22 14.90 6.55
CA ALA A 138 15.24 13.93 6.05
C ALA A 138 15.87 12.84 5.16
N ASN A 139 16.82 13.21 4.31
CA ASN A 139 17.54 12.28 3.42
C ASN A 139 18.38 11.22 4.16
N GLN A 140 18.63 11.39 5.46
CA GLN A 140 19.31 10.39 6.29
C GLN A 140 18.35 9.27 6.73
N TYR A 141 17.03 9.43 6.53
CA TYR A 141 15.97 8.54 6.98
C TYR A 141 15.10 8.02 5.82
N LYS A 142 15.69 7.82 4.65
CA LYS A 142 14.97 7.29 3.47
C LYS A 142 14.35 5.90 3.68
N GLY A 143 14.76 5.17 4.70
CA GLY A 143 14.13 3.92 5.11
C GLY A 143 12.90 4.12 6.02
N VAL A 144 12.54 5.36 6.35
CA VAL A 144 11.29 5.67 7.06
C VAL A 144 10.24 6.09 6.04
N HIS A 145 9.18 5.30 5.94
CA HIS A 145 8.04 5.59 5.09
C HIS A 145 6.79 5.79 5.93
N TYR A 146 5.82 6.52 5.42
CA TYR A 146 4.55 6.68 6.10
C TYR A 146 3.38 6.70 5.13
N VAL A 147 2.22 6.28 5.62
CA VAL A 147 0.93 6.47 4.96
C VAL A 147 0.00 7.18 5.92
N LYS A 148 -0.72 8.20 5.43
CA LYS A 148 -1.73 8.91 6.22
C LYS A 148 -3.11 8.47 5.79
N ILE A 149 -3.83 7.82 6.70
CA ILE A 149 -5.22 7.43 6.49
C ILE A 149 -6.08 8.69 6.66
N PRO A 150 -6.82 9.12 5.63
CA PRO A 150 -7.66 10.30 5.72
C PRO A 150 -8.83 10.06 6.68
N SER A 151 -9.16 11.10 7.46
CA SER A 151 -10.37 11.08 8.27
C SER A 151 -11.57 11.39 7.40
N VAL A 152 -12.47 10.42 7.28
CA VAL A 152 -13.74 10.57 6.55
C VAL A 152 -14.91 10.25 7.49
N MET A 153 -16.01 10.96 7.31
CA MET A 153 -17.26 10.61 8.00
C MET A 153 -18.00 9.54 7.20
N SER A 154 -18.35 8.45 7.85
CA SER A 154 -19.12 7.38 7.23
C SER A 154 -20.04 6.75 8.27
N SER A 155 -21.25 6.38 7.87
CA SER A 155 -22.19 5.62 8.69
C SER A 155 -21.92 4.12 8.72
N LYS A 156 -20.98 3.65 7.89
CA LYS A 156 -20.58 2.24 7.78
C LYS A 156 -19.05 2.13 7.71
N PRO A 157 -18.46 1.03 8.19
CA PRO A 157 -17.06 0.75 7.94
C PRO A 157 -16.75 0.80 6.45
N LEU A 158 -15.60 1.38 6.08
CA LEU A 158 -15.12 1.44 4.71
C LEU A 158 -14.06 0.36 4.51
N ASP A 159 -14.10 -0.29 3.35
CA ASP A 159 -13.12 -1.34 3.00
C ASP A 159 -11.81 -0.77 2.43
N ASP A 160 -11.78 0.53 2.15
CA ASP A 160 -10.62 1.22 1.55
C ASP A 160 -10.59 2.69 1.99
N ALA A 161 -9.41 3.30 1.93
CA ALA A 161 -9.18 4.70 2.21
C ALA A 161 -8.22 5.26 1.15
N ASN A 162 -8.57 6.41 0.55
CA ASN A 162 -7.72 7.04 -0.47
C ASN A 162 -6.45 7.58 0.18
N CYS A 163 -5.42 6.76 0.24
CA CYS A 163 -4.14 7.04 0.87
C CYS A 163 -2.97 6.58 -0.01
N GLU A 164 -1.80 7.12 0.26
CA GLU A 164 -0.57 6.84 -0.48
C GLU A 164 0.61 6.79 0.48
N TRP A 165 1.49 5.82 0.29
CA TRP A 165 2.75 5.73 1.03
C TRP A 165 3.75 6.77 0.52
N LYS A 166 4.39 7.45 1.44
CA LYS A 166 5.41 8.45 1.17
C LYS A 166 6.74 8.06 1.82
N VAL A 167 7.82 8.18 1.06
CA VAL A 167 9.18 8.08 1.58
C VAL A 167 9.51 9.40 2.28
N ILE A 168 10.17 9.36 3.44
CA ILE A 168 10.65 10.57 4.09
C ILE A 168 11.72 11.24 3.22
N SER A 169 11.45 12.50 2.91
CA SER A 169 12.33 13.41 2.16
C SER A 169 12.15 14.85 2.69
N PRO A 170 12.96 15.81 2.27
CA PRO A 170 12.75 17.21 2.62
C PRO A 170 11.34 17.73 2.26
N GLU A 171 10.75 17.21 1.17
CA GLU A 171 9.44 17.60 0.66
C GLU A 171 8.29 16.96 1.45
N THR A 172 8.49 15.74 1.96
CA THR A 172 7.42 14.93 2.55
C THR A 172 7.41 14.93 4.08
N VAL A 173 8.58 15.14 4.72
CA VAL A 173 8.74 15.05 6.18
C VAL A 173 7.82 15.99 6.94
N GLY A 174 7.51 17.17 6.37
CA GLY A 174 6.67 18.17 7.00
C GLY A 174 5.26 17.69 7.33
N ASP A 175 4.70 16.77 6.53
CA ASP A 175 3.34 16.25 6.66
C ASP A 175 3.23 15.00 7.53
N ALA A 176 4.35 14.38 7.88
CA ALA A 176 4.39 13.23 8.77
C ALA A 176 3.99 13.64 10.20
N SER A 177 3.41 12.73 10.98
CA SER A 177 3.21 12.93 12.42
C SER A 177 4.55 13.21 13.10
N ALA A 178 4.66 14.30 13.85
CA ALA A 178 5.89 14.62 14.59
C ALA A 178 6.24 13.51 15.60
N THR A 179 5.25 13.07 16.38
CA THR A 179 5.43 11.99 17.35
C THR A 179 5.86 10.70 16.65
N GLY A 180 5.16 10.32 15.58
CA GLY A 180 5.49 9.11 14.81
C GLY A 180 6.87 9.21 14.15
N TYR A 181 7.20 10.34 13.52
CA TYR A 181 8.47 10.51 12.82
C TYR A 181 9.67 10.48 13.75
N PHE A 182 9.64 11.23 14.87
CA PHE A 182 10.75 11.21 15.81
C PHE A 182 10.93 9.86 16.50
N PHE A 183 9.82 9.15 16.78
CA PHE A 183 9.88 7.76 17.22
C PHE A 183 10.53 6.86 16.15
N ALA A 184 10.08 6.96 14.90
CA ALA A 184 10.63 6.15 13.81
C ALA A 184 12.12 6.38 13.57
N GLN A 185 12.62 7.61 13.74
CA GLN A 185 14.05 7.90 13.67
C GLN A 185 14.86 7.10 14.70
N VAL A 186 14.34 7.01 15.94
CA VAL A 186 15.00 6.24 17.00
C VAL A 186 15.01 4.76 16.68
N VAL A 187 13.86 4.19 16.29
CA VAL A 187 13.74 2.77 15.92
C VAL A 187 14.63 2.43 14.72
N ASN A 188 14.54 3.23 13.65
CA ASN A 188 15.33 3.03 12.44
C ASN A 188 16.83 3.00 12.73
N LYS A 189 17.30 3.95 13.56
CA LYS A 189 18.71 4.03 13.93
C LYS A 189 19.14 2.92 14.90
N ALA A 190 18.33 2.63 15.92
CA ALA A 190 18.66 1.66 16.95
C ALA A 190 18.68 0.22 16.42
N LEU A 191 17.73 -0.12 15.56
CA LEU A 191 17.59 -1.48 15.02
C LEU A 191 18.24 -1.62 13.63
N ASN A 192 18.59 -0.52 12.98
CA ASN A 192 19.08 -0.49 11.60
C ASN A 192 18.13 -1.22 10.62
N VAL A 193 16.84 -0.92 10.71
CA VAL A 193 15.79 -1.51 9.85
C VAL A 193 14.91 -0.42 9.26
N PRO A 194 14.28 -0.65 8.09
CA PRO A 194 13.22 0.21 7.60
C PRO A 194 12.06 0.33 8.61
N VAL A 195 11.36 1.48 8.60
CA VAL A 195 10.20 1.72 9.48
C VAL A 195 9.04 2.26 8.67
N GLY A 196 7.90 1.60 8.76
CA GLY A 196 6.63 2.04 8.19
C GLY A 196 5.70 2.61 9.27
N LEU A 197 5.15 3.79 9.03
CA LEU A 197 4.19 4.43 9.92
C LEU A 197 2.82 4.48 9.25
N VAL A 198 1.83 3.80 9.83
CA VAL A 198 0.42 3.91 9.42
C VAL A 198 -0.26 4.92 10.32
N MET A 199 -0.46 6.14 9.81
CA MET A 199 -1.00 7.26 10.57
C MET A 199 -2.53 7.27 10.52
N ALA A 200 -3.17 6.70 11.54
CA ALA A 200 -4.62 6.62 11.72
C ALA A 200 -5.06 7.48 12.91
N ASN A 201 -4.85 8.78 12.80
CA ASN A 201 -5.08 9.75 13.88
C ASN A 201 -6.10 10.80 13.47
N LYS A 202 -6.82 11.37 14.48
CA LYS A 202 -7.82 12.41 14.29
C LYS A 202 -7.87 13.31 15.50
N GLY A 203 -7.44 14.57 15.33
CA GLY A 203 -7.56 15.61 16.36
C GLY A 203 -9.04 15.92 16.66
N GLY A 204 -9.32 16.17 17.94
CA GLY A 204 -10.69 16.44 18.38
C GLY A 204 -11.61 15.22 18.44
N SER A 205 -11.11 14.00 18.23
CA SER A 205 -11.89 12.78 18.47
C SER A 205 -12.02 12.52 19.98
N ARG A 206 -13.17 11.95 20.39
CA ARG A 206 -13.44 11.50 21.78
C ARG A 206 -12.97 10.06 21.95
#